data_0c003398b35899561dde5ae36a02194a
#
_entry.id   0c003398b35899561dde5ae36a02194a
#
_cell.length_a   1.000
_cell.length_b   1.000
_cell.length_c   1.000
_cell.angle_alpha   90.00
_cell.angle_beta   90.00
_cell.angle_gamma   90.00
#
_symmetry.space_group_name_H-M   'P 1'
#
loop_
_entity.id
_entity.type
_entity.pdbx_description
1 polymer ?
#
loop_
_entity_poly.entity_id
_entity_poly.type
_entity_poly.pdbx_seq_one_letter_code
_entity_poly.pdbx_strand_id
1 'polypeptide(L)'
;MQSDGHCREQADYFHLDDFYGLGMISARYYQQKFSRHTHEGFCIGVIDEGVQQFFRTGSNHYAPTGDIILVNSDEIHTGSSALETGWAYRAIYPTPEMLDALMQDLKSADQGFVPWFSHAVVHDPGLAAQLRLLFDMLLKRDNRLLKGSLLLSTLAWLITRHNKKGFRPAEITPAGQRLQHIAEMMNSHPETDYSLDELAAMANLSPWYFLRQFRLRYGMPPHAWLIQARLRKARQLLQNGGRPADVSLQCGFTDQSHFTRHFKRAMGVSPGKFMQRR
;
A
#
# COMPACT_ATOMS: atom_id res chain seq x y z
N MET A 1 -2.39 40.12 -16.34
CA MET A 1 -1.82 39.40 -15.22
C MET A 1 -2.70 38.17 -15.00
N GLN A 2 -2.32 37.04 -15.63
CA GLN A 2 -2.99 35.76 -15.38
C GLN A 2 -2.45 35.24 -14.05
N SER A 3 -3.34 35.00 -13.09
CA SER A 3 -3.01 34.34 -11.83
C SER A 3 -2.64 32.90 -12.15
N ASP A 4 -1.36 32.56 -12.01
CA ASP A 4 -0.87 31.18 -11.96
C ASP A 4 -1.53 30.48 -10.76
N GLY A 5 -2.69 29.92 -10.98
CA GLY A 5 -3.33 28.98 -10.10
C GLY A 5 -2.48 27.70 -10.06
N HIS A 6 -1.41 27.68 -9.27
CA HIS A 6 -0.64 26.48 -9.01
C HIS A 6 -1.60 25.44 -8.44
N CYS A 7 -1.93 24.44 -9.25
CA CYS A 7 -2.68 23.26 -8.83
C CYS A 7 -1.94 22.60 -7.65
N ARG A 8 -2.49 22.70 -6.44
CA ARG A 8 -1.82 22.28 -5.22
C ARG A 8 -2.11 20.81 -4.95
N GLU A 9 -1.04 20.01 -4.83
CA GLU A 9 -1.13 18.63 -4.35
C GLU A 9 -1.83 18.59 -3.00
N GLN A 10 -2.84 17.73 -2.87
CA GLN A 10 -3.57 17.53 -1.62
C GLN A 10 -3.68 16.03 -1.34
N ALA A 11 -3.37 15.64 -0.10
CA ALA A 11 -3.55 14.28 0.37
C ALA A 11 -3.88 14.29 1.87
N ASP A 12 -4.99 13.70 2.22
CA ASP A 12 -5.48 13.56 3.58
C ASP A 12 -5.47 12.08 3.95
N TYR A 13 -4.69 11.73 4.97
CA TYR A 13 -4.61 10.37 5.50
C TYR A 13 -5.42 10.28 6.79
N PHE A 14 -6.19 9.22 6.92
CA PHE A 14 -7.02 8.94 8.09
C PHE A 14 -6.62 7.58 8.65
N HIS A 15 -6.62 7.49 9.96
CA HIS A 15 -6.46 6.24 10.69
C HIS A 15 -7.75 6.02 11.50
N LEU A 16 -8.44 4.93 11.21
CA LEU A 16 -9.78 4.69 11.75
C LEU A 16 -9.68 3.65 12.88
N ASP A 17 -9.44 4.12 14.11
CA ASP A 17 -9.24 3.27 15.29
C ASP A 17 -10.47 2.40 15.57
N ASP A 18 -11.68 2.91 15.33
CA ASP A 18 -12.94 2.17 15.45
C ASP A 18 -13.04 0.94 14.53
N PHE A 19 -12.17 0.85 13.53
CA PHE A 19 -12.13 -0.21 12.51
C PHE A 19 -10.73 -0.85 12.45
N TYR A 20 -10.21 -1.25 13.62
CA TYR A 20 -8.92 -1.94 13.76
C TYR A 20 -7.74 -1.20 13.11
N GLY A 21 -7.77 0.13 13.14
CA GLY A 21 -6.73 0.94 12.55
C GLY A 21 -6.74 0.98 11.02
N LEU A 22 -7.90 0.76 10.39
CA LEU A 22 -8.04 0.84 8.94
C LEU A 22 -7.51 2.17 8.40
N GLY A 23 -6.51 2.11 7.54
CA GLY A 23 -5.99 3.28 6.85
C GLY A 23 -6.92 3.72 5.72
N MET A 24 -7.09 5.04 5.54
CA MET A 24 -7.81 5.62 4.41
C MET A 24 -7.04 6.83 3.87
N ILE A 25 -7.09 7.04 2.57
CA ILE A 25 -6.60 8.24 1.90
C ILE A 25 -7.69 8.91 1.08
N SER A 26 -7.67 10.24 1.07
CA SER A 26 -8.36 11.07 0.07
C SER A 26 -7.34 12.01 -0.53
N ALA A 27 -7.10 11.94 -1.83
CA ALA A 27 -6.01 12.67 -2.45
C ALA A 27 -6.37 13.22 -3.84
N ARG A 28 -5.75 14.36 -4.15
CA ARG A 28 -5.70 14.98 -5.48
C ARG A 28 -4.25 15.30 -5.80
N TYR A 29 -3.76 14.79 -6.90
CA TYR A 29 -2.39 14.96 -7.36
C TYR A 29 -2.35 15.45 -8.80
N TYR A 30 -1.36 16.26 -9.12
CA TYR A 30 -1.12 16.79 -10.46
C TYR A 30 0.22 16.31 -11.03
N GLN A 31 1.29 16.48 -10.26
CA GLN A 31 2.66 16.17 -10.68
C GLN A 31 3.29 15.04 -9.85
N GLN A 32 2.62 14.61 -8.77
CA GLN A 32 3.13 13.55 -7.91
C GLN A 32 3.32 12.25 -8.70
N LYS A 33 4.52 11.68 -8.58
CA LYS A 33 4.85 10.36 -9.11
C LYS A 33 5.32 9.49 -7.97
N PHE A 34 4.56 8.44 -7.67
CA PHE A 34 4.96 7.43 -6.72
C PHE A 34 5.93 6.46 -7.40
N SER A 35 7.14 6.33 -6.84
CA SER A 35 8.08 5.30 -7.26
C SER A 35 7.55 3.91 -6.89
N ARG A 36 8.22 2.86 -7.35
CA ARG A 36 7.91 1.49 -6.93
C ARG A 36 7.93 1.38 -5.41
N HIS A 37 6.82 0.93 -4.85
CA HIS A 37 6.61 0.75 -3.40
C HIS A 37 5.58 -0.35 -3.16
N THR A 38 5.44 -0.75 -1.91
CA THR A 38 4.44 -1.72 -1.43
C THR A 38 3.68 -1.16 -0.24
N HIS A 39 2.51 -1.71 0.03
CA HIS A 39 1.75 -1.51 1.26
C HIS A 39 1.55 -2.85 1.96
N GLU A 40 1.55 -2.87 3.29
CA GLU A 40 1.23 -4.06 4.10
C GLU A 40 -0.22 -4.50 3.89
N GLY A 41 -1.13 -3.52 3.75
CA GLY A 41 -2.52 -3.75 3.41
C GLY A 41 -2.79 -3.73 1.91
N PHE A 42 -3.93 -4.23 1.54
CA PHE A 42 -4.46 -4.05 0.18
C PHE A 42 -4.72 -2.57 -0.08
N CYS A 43 -4.57 -2.10 -1.32
CA CYS A 43 -5.11 -0.82 -1.73
C CYS A 43 -6.40 -1.05 -2.52
N ILE A 44 -7.51 -0.57 -1.98
CA ILE A 44 -8.84 -0.64 -2.60
C ILE A 44 -9.34 0.78 -2.76
N GLY A 45 -9.32 1.29 -3.98
CA GLY A 45 -9.62 2.69 -4.25
C GLY A 45 -10.56 2.92 -5.43
N VAL A 46 -11.17 4.10 -5.47
CA VAL A 46 -11.97 4.58 -6.59
C VAL A 46 -11.37 5.87 -7.12
N ILE A 47 -11.28 5.98 -8.43
CA ILE A 47 -10.87 7.21 -9.09
C ILE A 47 -12.08 8.16 -9.12
N ASP A 48 -11.95 9.29 -8.45
CA ASP A 48 -13.00 10.31 -8.39
C ASP A 48 -12.90 11.30 -9.55
N GLU A 49 -11.67 11.62 -10.01
CA GLU A 49 -11.43 12.53 -11.14
C GLU A 49 -10.15 12.16 -11.90
N GLY A 50 -10.11 12.45 -13.18
CA GLY A 50 -8.94 12.23 -14.03
C GLY A 50 -8.69 10.77 -14.37
N VAL A 51 -7.41 10.45 -14.66
CA VAL A 51 -6.96 9.09 -15.00
C VAL A 51 -5.68 8.79 -14.25
N GLN A 52 -5.69 7.78 -13.41
CA GLN A 52 -4.48 7.27 -12.79
C GLN A 52 -3.78 6.28 -13.72
N GLN A 53 -2.48 6.47 -13.92
CA GLN A 53 -1.58 5.48 -14.51
C GLN A 53 -0.74 4.84 -13.41
N PHE A 54 -0.63 3.53 -13.42
CA PHE A 54 0.22 2.80 -12.49
C PHE A 54 0.75 1.50 -13.07
N PHE A 55 1.96 1.12 -12.65
CA PHE A 55 2.54 -0.17 -12.98
C PHE A 55 2.19 -1.18 -11.88
N ARG A 56 1.71 -2.36 -12.27
CA ARG A 56 1.43 -3.48 -11.39
C ARG A 56 1.53 -4.79 -12.17
N THR A 57 2.03 -5.86 -11.55
CA THR A 57 2.06 -7.21 -12.14
C THR A 57 2.70 -7.24 -13.54
N GLY A 58 3.80 -6.48 -13.74
CA GLY A 58 4.56 -6.51 -15.01
C GLY A 58 4.03 -5.61 -16.12
N SER A 59 2.91 -4.89 -15.94
CA SER A 59 2.31 -4.02 -16.95
C SER A 59 1.86 -2.67 -16.41
N ASN A 60 1.67 -1.70 -17.31
CA ASN A 60 1.03 -0.44 -16.99
C ASN A 60 -0.49 -0.58 -17.12
N HIS A 61 -1.18 0.01 -16.15
CA HIS A 61 -2.64 0.07 -16.08
C HIS A 61 -3.10 1.52 -16.07
N TYR A 62 -4.29 1.76 -16.61
CA TYR A 62 -4.95 3.06 -16.64
C TYR A 62 -6.33 2.92 -16.01
N ALA A 63 -6.60 3.71 -14.99
CA ALA A 63 -7.87 3.74 -14.30
C ALA A 63 -8.52 5.12 -14.50
N PRO A 64 -9.53 5.25 -15.35
CA PRO A 64 -10.30 6.47 -15.50
C PRO A 64 -11.25 6.70 -14.33
N THR A 65 -11.83 7.90 -14.29
CA THR A 65 -12.86 8.27 -13.33
C THR A 65 -13.99 7.22 -13.30
N GLY A 66 -14.32 6.76 -12.10
CA GLY A 66 -15.34 5.74 -11.86
C GLY A 66 -14.81 4.34 -11.73
N ASP A 67 -13.59 4.06 -12.17
CA ASP A 67 -12.98 2.74 -12.03
C ASP A 67 -12.40 2.52 -10.62
N ILE A 68 -12.35 1.26 -10.26
CA ILE A 68 -11.79 0.77 -8.99
C ILE A 68 -10.37 0.31 -9.25
N ILE A 69 -9.43 0.77 -8.43
CA ILE A 69 -8.05 0.29 -8.40
C ILE A 69 -7.88 -0.74 -7.28
N LEU A 70 -7.20 -1.82 -7.60
CA LEU A 70 -6.91 -2.91 -6.67
C LEU A 70 -5.41 -3.23 -6.69
N VAL A 71 -4.78 -3.17 -5.52
CA VAL A 71 -3.40 -3.62 -5.32
C VAL A 71 -3.40 -4.59 -4.15
N ASN A 72 -2.82 -5.77 -4.35
CA ASN A 72 -2.72 -6.77 -3.29
C ASN A 72 -1.69 -6.34 -2.23
N SER A 73 -1.82 -6.90 -1.03
CA SER A 73 -0.83 -6.76 0.04
C SER A 73 0.58 -7.08 -0.48
N ASP A 74 1.56 -6.28 -0.10
CA ASP A 74 2.98 -6.39 -0.48
C ASP A 74 3.27 -6.42 -2.00
N GLU A 75 2.27 -6.14 -2.84
CA GLU A 75 2.45 -6.09 -4.28
C GLU A 75 3.07 -4.76 -4.72
N ILE A 76 4.13 -4.86 -5.52
CA ILE A 76 4.85 -3.70 -6.03
C ILE A 76 4.04 -2.97 -7.07
N HIS A 77 3.88 -1.67 -6.86
CA HIS A 77 3.21 -0.80 -7.79
C HIS A 77 3.81 0.61 -7.81
N THR A 78 3.41 1.40 -8.80
CA THR A 78 3.71 2.83 -8.93
C THR A 78 2.40 3.61 -8.92
N GLY A 79 2.46 4.93 -9.13
CA GLY A 79 1.27 5.76 -9.32
C GLY A 79 1.64 7.13 -9.87
N SER A 80 0.90 7.59 -10.87
CA SER A 80 1.05 8.93 -11.45
C SER A 80 -0.24 9.33 -12.16
N SER A 81 -0.36 10.59 -12.53
CA SER A 81 -1.39 11.00 -13.49
C SER A 81 -1.05 10.55 -14.90
N ALA A 82 -2.05 10.12 -15.65
CA ALA A 82 -1.96 9.94 -17.10
C ALA A 82 -2.25 11.25 -17.86
N LEU A 83 -2.80 12.28 -17.18
CA LEU A 83 -3.23 13.54 -17.75
C LEU A 83 -2.55 14.72 -17.04
N GLU A 84 -2.35 15.83 -17.73
CA GLU A 84 -1.81 17.06 -17.13
C GLU A 84 -2.77 17.67 -16.08
N THR A 85 -4.07 17.40 -16.22
CA THR A 85 -5.10 17.83 -15.25
C THR A 85 -5.03 17.12 -13.90
N GLY A 86 -4.15 16.12 -13.75
CA GLY A 86 -4.01 15.35 -12.53
C GLY A 86 -5.08 14.26 -12.38
N TRP A 87 -5.12 13.68 -11.17
CA TRP A 87 -6.16 12.74 -10.77
C TRP A 87 -6.52 12.91 -9.30
N ALA A 88 -7.75 12.54 -8.95
CA ALA A 88 -8.20 12.44 -7.58
C ALA A 88 -8.75 11.05 -7.30
N TYR A 89 -8.46 10.52 -6.11
CA TYR A 89 -8.94 9.21 -5.71
C TYR A 89 -9.09 9.13 -4.20
N ARG A 90 -9.90 8.18 -3.77
CA ARG A 90 -10.00 7.75 -2.36
C ARG A 90 -9.75 6.25 -2.30
N ALA A 91 -9.06 5.81 -1.24
CA ALA A 91 -8.75 4.40 -1.03
C ALA A 91 -8.72 4.06 0.45
N ILE A 92 -9.03 2.80 0.75
CA ILE A 92 -8.80 2.16 2.05
C ILE A 92 -7.70 1.12 1.93
N TYR A 93 -7.07 0.84 3.08
CA TYR A 93 -5.95 -0.10 3.18
C TYR A 93 -6.24 -1.20 4.21
N PRO A 94 -7.20 -2.11 3.94
CA PRO A 94 -7.45 -3.25 4.83
C PRO A 94 -6.23 -4.17 4.88
N THR A 95 -5.92 -4.69 6.08
CA THR A 95 -4.82 -5.64 6.24
C THR A 95 -5.22 -7.03 5.75
N PRO A 96 -4.24 -7.94 5.47
CA PRO A 96 -4.53 -9.33 5.17
C PRO A 96 -5.40 -10.01 6.23
N GLU A 97 -5.16 -9.72 7.52
CA GLU A 97 -5.89 -10.30 8.65
C GLU A 97 -7.36 -9.85 8.65
N MET A 98 -7.63 -8.58 8.33
CA MET A 98 -9.00 -8.06 8.20
C MET A 98 -9.77 -8.79 7.09
N LEU A 99 -9.12 -9.03 5.95
CA LEU A 99 -9.76 -9.71 4.83
C LEU A 99 -9.86 -11.23 5.07
N ASP A 100 -8.90 -11.86 5.76
CA ASP A 100 -8.96 -13.26 6.14
C ASP A 100 -10.12 -13.52 7.12
N ALA A 101 -10.27 -12.69 8.16
CA ALA A 101 -11.39 -12.79 9.10
C ALA A 101 -12.74 -12.71 8.37
N LEU A 102 -12.90 -11.77 7.43
CA LEU A 102 -14.09 -11.65 6.60
C LEU A 102 -14.30 -12.89 5.71
N MET A 103 -13.23 -13.45 5.15
CA MET A 103 -13.30 -14.65 4.31
C MET A 103 -13.74 -15.88 5.12
N GLN A 104 -13.32 -16.01 6.38
CA GLN A 104 -13.77 -17.07 7.28
C GLN A 104 -15.27 -16.99 7.54
N ASP A 105 -15.83 -15.79 7.72
CA ASP A 105 -17.26 -15.57 7.87
C ASP A 105 -18.07 -15.87 6.59
N LEU A 106 -17.49 -15.63 5.42
CA LEU A 106 -18.14 -15.88 4.13
C LEU A 106 -18.07 -17.34 3.65
N LYS A 107 -17.20 -18.16 4.25
CA LYS A 107 -17.04 -19.58 3.90
C LYS A 107 -17.55 -20.48 5.01
N SER A 108 -18.41 -21.45 4.65
CA SER A 108 -18.58 -22.65 5.46
C SER A 108 -17.30 -23.50 5.35
N ALA A 109 -16.49 -23.52 6.40
CA ALA A 109 -15.36 -24.43 6.66
C ALA A 109 -14.47 -24.79 5.45
N ASP A 110 -13.34 -24.16 5.29
CA ASP A 110 -12.01 -24.72 5.06
C ASP A 110 -10.99 -23.65 4.67
N GLN A 111 -9.91 -23.59 5.48
CA GLN A 111 -8.60 -22.97 5.25
C GLN A 111 -8.55 -21.44 5.11
N GLY A 112 -7.80 -20.81 6.00
CA GLY A 112 -7.38 -19.42 5.92
C GLY A 112 -6.82 -19.07 4.53
N PHE A 113 -7.50 -18.19 3.82
CA PHE A 113 -7.15 -17.81 2.46
C PHE A 113 -7.31 -16.31 2.30
N VAL A 114 -6.18 -15.64 2.16
CA VAL A 114 -6.16 -14.21 1.84
C VAL A 114 -6.64 -14.02 0.40
N PRO A 115 -7.60 -13.12 0.11
CA PRO A 115 -8.08 -12.91 -1.24
C PRO A 115 -6.97 -12.40 -2.16
N TRP A 116 -7.07 -12.74 -3.44
CA TRP A 116 -6.15 -12.27 -4.47
C TRP A 116 -6.90 -11.64 -5.63
N PHE A 117 -6.62 -10.38 -5.88
CA PHE A 117 -7.21 -9.63 -6.98
C PHE A 117 -6.28 -9.66 -8.19
N SER A 118 -6.66 -10.43 -9.22
CA SER A 118 -5.87 -10.56 -10.46
C SER A 118 -5.95 -9.32 -11.36
N HIS A 119 -7.09 -8.62 -11.32
CA HIS A 119 -7.28 -7.39 -12.08
C HIS A 119 -6.84 -6.17 -11.28
N ALA A 120 -5.98 -5.35 -11.90
CA ALA A 120 -5.48 -4.12 -11.28
C ALA A 120 -6.52 -2.99 -11.33
N VAL A 121 -7.35 -2.99 -12.37
CA VAL A 121 -8.45 -2.04 -12.59
C VAL A 121 -9.72 -2.81 -12.85
N VAL A 122 -10.79 -2.40 -12.22
CA VAL A 122 -12.11 -3.02 -12.32
C VAL A 122 -13.14 -1.94 -12.67
N HIS A 123 -13.90 -2.18 -13.74
CA HIS A 123 -15.07 -1.39 -14.09
C HIS A 123 -16.32 -2.02 -13.48
N ASP A 124 -16.73 -1.56 -12.30
CA ASP A 124 -17.92 -2.01 -11.58
C ASP A 124 -18.62 -0.77 -10.97
N PRO A 125 -19.51 -0.10 -11.73
CA PRO A 125 -20.15 1.14 -11.28
C PRO A 125 -20.93 1.00 -9.97
N GLY A 126 -21.56 -0.17 -9.74
CA GLY A 126 -22.31 -0.46 -8.51
C GLY A 126 -21.41 -0.50 -7.30
N LEU A 127 -20.33 -1.27 -7.39
CA LEU A 127 -19.33 -1.36 -6.31
C LEU A 127 -18.58 -0.04 -6.11
N ALA A 128 -18.28 0.71 -7.18
CA ALA A 128 -17.66 2.03 -7.09
C ALA A 128 -18.56 3.03 -6.35
N ALA A 129 -19.86 3.02 -6.62
CA ALA A 129 -20.83 3.85 -5.90
C ALA A 129 -20.90 3.48 -4.40
N GLN A 130 -20.87 2.18 -4.09
CA GLN A 130 -20.87 1.72 -2.70
C GLN A 130 -19.56 2.06 -1.97
N LEU A 131 -18.40 1.96 -2.64
CA LEU A 131 -17.13 2.41 -2.09
C LEU A 131 -17.13 3.91 -1.79
N ARG A 132 -17.67 4.74 -2.68
CA ARG A 132 -17.80 6.18 -2.45
C ARG A 132 -18.67 6.48 -1.23
N LEU A 133 -19.83 5.82 -1.14
CA LEU A 133 -20.70 5.94 0.03
C LEU A 133 -19.98 5.52 1.32
N LEU A 134 -19.23 4.42 1.29
CA LEU A 134 -18.41 3.97 2.42
C LEU A 134 -17.39 5.05 2.82
N PHE A 135 -16.63 5.60 1.87
CA PHE A 135 -15.64 6.64 2.14
C PHE A 135 -16.26 7.89 2.77
N ASP A 136 -17.41 8.32 2.25
CA ASP A 136 -18.15 9.47 2.80
C ASP A 136 -18.64 9.20 4.22
N MET A 137 -19.07 7.97 4.51
CA MET A 137 -19.57 7.60 5.84
C MET A 137 -18.45 7.40 6.85
N LEU A 138 -17.30 6.84 6.45
CA LEU A 138 -16.15 6.62 7.35
C LEU A 138 -15.64 7.92 7.97
N LEU A 139 -15.75 9.03 7.26
CA LEU A 139 -15.30 10.35 7.72
C LEU A 139 -16.32 11.08 8.63
N LYS A 140 -17.57 10.62 8.73
CA LYS A 140 -18.59 11.21 9.61
C LYS A 140 -18.38 10.72 11.05
N ARG A 141 -18.81 11.52 12.04
CA ARG A 141 -18.57 11.22 13.46
C ARG A 141 -19.58 10.27 14.11
N ASP A 142 -20.66 9.90 13.45
CA ASP A 142 -21.72 9.11 14.03
C ASP A 142 -21.94 7.75 13.37
N ASN A 143 -22.80 6.94 13.99
CA ASN A 143 -23.30 5.66 13.50
C ASN A 143 -22.24 4.60 13.18
N ARG A 144 -21.47 4.20 14.21
CA ARG A 144 -20.45 3.14 14.12
C ARG A 144 -21.02 1.84 13.52
N LEU A 145 -22.27 1.47 13.86
CA LEU A 145 -22.92 0.27 13.32
C LEU A 145 -23.11 0.36 11.80
N LEU A 146 -23.58 1.52 11.30
CA LEU A 146 -23.77 1.72 9.85
C LEU A 146 -22.42 1.66 9.12
N LYS A 147 -21.38 2.30 9.64
CA LYS A 147 -20.03 2.26 9.07
C LYS A 147 -19.50 0.84 8.99
N GLY A 148 -19.59 0.09 10.08
CA GLY A 148 -19.16 -1.32 10.14
C GLY A 148 -19.92 -2.20 9.15
N SER A 149 -21.26 -2.02 9.07
CA SER A 149 -22.11 -2.75 8.12
C SER A 149 -21.77 -2.43 6.67
N LEU A 150 -21.52 -1.15 6.35
CA LEU A 150 -21.10 -0.74 5.01
C LEU A 150 -19.70 -1.28 4.65
N LEU A 151 -18.75 -1.20 5.58
CA LEU A 151 -17.40 -1.73 5.37
C LEU A 151 -17.47 -3.24 5.09
N LEU A 152 -18.13 -3.98 5.95
CA LEU A 152 -18.26 -5.44 5.82
C LEU A 152 -18.94 -5.82 4.50
N SER A 153 -20.10 -5.22 4.20
CA SER A 153 -20.84 -5.54 2.97
C SER A 153 -20.08 -5.16 1.70
N THR A 154 -19.35 -4.03 1.72
CA THR A 154 -18.57 -3.57 0.57
C THR A 154 -17.39 -4.51 0.29
N LEU A 155 -16.65 -4.89 1.32
CA LEU A 155 -15.54 -5.83 1.20
C LEU A 155 -16.03 -7.24 0.82
N ALA A 156 -17.14 -7.70 1.38
CA ALA A 156 -17.77 -8.97 1.00
C ALA A 156 -18.18 -8.98 -0.48
N TRP A 157 -18.78 -7.90 -0.95
CA TRP A 157 -19.15 -7.75 -2.37
C TRP A 157 -17.92 -7.76 -3.28
N LEU A 158 -16.90 -6.96 -2.94
CA LEU A 158 -15.63 -6.93 -3.68
C LEU A 158 -15.01 -8.34 -3.80
N ILE A 159 -14.85 -9.03 -2.68
CA ILE A 159 -14.23 -10.36 -2.62
C ILE A 159 -15.07 -11.37 -3.43
N THR A 160 -16.37 -11.40 -3.25
CA THR A 160 -17.25 -12.36 -3.92
C THR A 160 -17.20 -12.22 -5.44
N ARG A 161 -17.08 -11.01 -5.96
CA ARG A 161 -17.10 -10.74 -7.41
C ARG A 161 -15.73 -10.75 -8.06
N HIS A 162 -14.70 -10.28 -7.35
CA HIS A 162 -13.40 -9.97 -7.97
C HIS A 162 -12.23 -10.78 -7.41
N ASN A 163 -12.45 -11.64 -6.40
CA ASN A 163 -11.42 -12.56 -5.94
C ASN A 163 -11.20 -13.68 -6.97
N LYS A 164 -9.93 -13.97 -7.27
CA LYS A 164 -9.56 -15.12 -8.09
C LYS A 164 -9.74 -16.41 -7.31
N LYS A 165 -10.75 -17.21 -7.65
CA LYS A 165 -10.97 -18.53 -7.04
C LYS A 165 -9.77 -19.44 -7.34
N GLY A 166 -9.26 -20.13 -6.32
CA GLY A 166 -8.24 -21.18 -6.49
C GLY A 166 -6.80 -20.68 -6.60
N PHE A 167 -6.50 -19.42 -6.19
CA PHE A 167 -5.11 -19.00 -6.07
C PHE A 167 -4.44 -19.84 -4.97
N ARG A 168 -3.51 -20.71 -5.38
CA ARG A 168 -2.53 -21.35 -4.48
C ARG A 168 -1.21 -20.62 -4.67
N PRO A 169 -0.54 -20.18 -3.59
CA PRO A 169 0.83 -19.70 -3.70
C PRO A 169 1.67 -20.76 -4.40
N ALA A 170 2.55 -20.35 -5.30
CA ALA A 170 3.50 -21.28 -5.93
C ALA A 170 4.31 -22.00 -4.84
N GLU A 171 4.57 -23.29 -5.00
CA GLU A 171 5.43 -24.05 -4.08
C GLU A 171 6.76 -23.31 -3.90
N ILE A 172 7.11 -23.05 -2.64
CA ILE A 172 8.31 -22.28 -2.33
C ILE A 172 9.49 -23.24 -2.37
N THR A 173 10.36 -23.07 -3.35
CA THR A 173 11.64 -23.82 -3.43
C THR A 173 12.51 -23.52 -2.20
N PRO A 174 13.48 -24.41 -1.83
CA PRO A 174 14.41 -24.14 -0.72
C PRO A 174 15.15 -22.79 -0.84
N ALA A 175 15.53 -22.40 -2.05
CA ALA A 175 16.10 -21.07 -2.30
C ALA A 175 15.06 -19.96 -2.08
N GLY A 176 13.82 -20.17 -2.50
CA GLY A 176 12.71 -19.26 -2.26
C GLY A 176 12.38 -19.09 -0.77
N GLN A 177 12.48 -20.14 0.04
CA GLN A 177 12.31 -20.07 1.51
C GLN A 177 13.37 -19.21 2.16
N ARG A 178 14.66 -19.36 1.78
CA ARG A 178 15.75 -18.52 2.30
C ARG A 178 15.57 -17.05 1.92
N LEU A 179 15.18 -16.74 0.68
CA LEU A 179 14.88 -15.38 0.27
C LEU A 179 13.69 -14.79 1.06
N GLN A 180 12.68 -15.60 1.36
CA GLN A 180 11.54 -15.20 2.16
C GLN A 180 11.97 -14.88 3.59
N HIS A 181 12.73 -15.77 4.23
CA HIS A 181 13.27 -15.55 5.58
C HIS A 181 14.10 -14.24 5.66
N ILE A 182 14.92 -13.97 4.64
CA ILE A 182 15.71 -12.72 4.57
C ILE A 182 14.79 -11.50 4.45
N ALA A 183 13.75 -11.55 3.62
CA ALA A 183 12.80 -10.46 3.48
C ALA A 183 12.01 -10.20 4.78
N GLU A 184 11.59 -11.26 5.47
CA GLU A 184 10.93 -11.20 6.79
C GLU A 184 11.88 -10.62 7.87
N MET A 185 13.14 -11.04 7.89
CA MET A 185 14.15 -10.50 8.79
C MET A 185 14.38 -9.00 8.57
N MET A 186 14.50 -8.56 7.30
CA MET A 186 14.63 -7.14 6.96
C MET A 186 13.38 -6.33 7.35
N ASN A 187 12.19 -6.93 7.29
CA ASN A 187 10.95 -6.30 7.74
C ASN A 187 10.89 -6.17 9.27
N SER A 188 11.35 -7.21 9.99
CA SER A 188 11.31 -7.24 11.47
C SER A 188 12.39 -6.35 12.10
N HIS A 189 13.54 -6.20 11.45
CA HIS A 189 14.68 -5.42 11.92
C HIS A 189 15.15 -4.41 10.87
N PRO A 190 14.29 -3.47 10.45
CA PRO A 190 14.61 -2.56 9.34
C PRO A 190 15.68 -1.52 9.72
N GLU A 191 15.93 -1.28 11.03
CA GLU A 191 16.99 -0.39 11.52
C GLU A 191 18.39 -0.94 11.28
N THR A 192 18.52 -2.26 11.09
CA THR A 192 19.81 -2.92 10.91
C THR A 192 20.48 -2.52 9.59
N ASP A 193 21.79 -2.36 9.64
CA ASP A 193 22.60 -2.08 8.45
C ASP A 193 23.11 -3.42 7.87
N TYR A 194 22.36 -3.93 6.90
CA TYR A 194 22.67 -5.18 6.21
C TYR A 194 23.61 -4.94 5.03
N SER A 195 24.66 -5.74 4.90
CA SER A 195 25.48 -5.80 3.71
C SER A 195 24.92 -6.78 2.68
N LEU A 196 25.23 -6.57 1.40
CA LEU A 196 24.82 -7.48 0.33
C LEU A 196 25.45 -8.87 0.52
N ASP A 197 26.72 -8.92 0.96
CA ASP A 197 27.47 -10.17 1.17
C ASP A 197 26.87 -11.00 2.30
N GLU A 198 26.47 -10.38 3.42
CA GLU A 198 25.77 -11.06 4.52
C GLU A 198 24.45 -11.67 4.06
N LEU A 199 23.61 -10.88 3.37
CA LEU A 199 22.33 -11.37 2.88
C LEU A 199 22.49 -12.49 1.86
N ALA A 200 23.49 -12.39 0.98
CA ALA A 200 23.81 -13.40 -0.02
C ALA A 200 24.32 -14.70 0.64
N ALA A 201 25.18 -14.59 1.64
CA ALA A 201 25.67 -15.73 2.43
C ALA A 201 24.51 -16.45 3.14
N MET A 202 23.57 -15.72 3.75
CA MET A 202 22.37 -16.29 4.38
C MET A 202 21.49 -17.05 3.38
N ALA A 203 21.42 -16.57 2.12
CA ALA A 203 20.71 -17.26 1.05
C ALA A 203 21.49 -18.45 0.48
N ASN A 204 22.75 -18.63 0.84
CA ASN A 204 23.69 -19.55 0.21
C ASN A 204 23.83 -19.32 -1.30
N LEU A 205 24.00 -18.06 -1.67
CA LEU A 205 24.12 -17.57 -3.05
C LEU A 205 25.31 -16.62 -3.18
N SER A 206 25.85 -16.47 -4.40
CA SER A 206 26.75 -15.34 -4.66
C SER A 206 26.01 -14.01 -4.58
N PRO A 207 26.67 -12.89 -4.25
CA PRO A 207 26.01 -11.57 -4.13
C PRO A 207 25.23 -11.16 -5.37
N TRP A 208 25.79 -11.40 -6.57
CA TRP A 208 25.13 -11.08 -7.82
C TRP A 208 23.90 -11.95 -8.08
N TYR A 209 23.99 -13.25 -7.81
CA TYR A 209 22.88 -14.19 -8.00
C TYR A 209 21.76 -13.94 -6.97
N PHE A 210 22.11 -13.64 -5.72
CA PHE A 210 21.16 -13.20 -4.69
C PHE A 210 20.38 -11.97 -5.13
N LEU A 211 21.07 -10.91 -5.56
CA LEU A 211 20.47 -9.65 -6.02
C LEU A 211 19.48 -9.89 -7.16
N ARG A 212 19.86 -10.74 -8.14
CA ARG A 212 19.00 -11.12 -9.27
C ARG A 212 17.78 -11.90 -8.81
N GLN A 213 17.94 -12.93 -7.96
CA GLN A 213 16.84 -13.76 -7.48
C GLN A 213 15.89 -12.98 -6.57
N PHE A 214 16.43 -12.15 -5.70
CA PHE A 214 15.63 -11.28 -4.83
C PHE A 214 14.78 -10.31 -5.67
N ARG A 215 15.38 -9.66 -6.68
CA ARG A 215 14.66 -8.77 -7.59
C ARG A 215 13.60 -9.50 -8.42
N LEU A 216 13.86 -10.72 -8.88
CA LEU A 216 12.88 -11.53 -9.60
C LEU A 216 11.68 -11.89 -8.73
N ARG A 217 11.93 -12.24 -7.47
CA ARG A 217 10.88 -12.65 -6.53
C ARG A 217 10.06 -11.47 -6.01
N TYR A 218 10.72 -10.38 -5.61
CA TYR A 218 10.10 -9.24 -4.95
C TYR A 218 9.97 -8.00 -5.85
N GLY A 219 10.40 -8.09 -7.12
CA GLY A 219 10.31 -7.02 -8.13
C GLY A 219 11.18 -5.79 -7.85
N MET A 220 11.90 -5.76 -6.72
CA MET A 220 12.82 -4.68 -6.34
C MET A 220 14.10 -5.26 -5.70
N PRO A 221 15.23 -4.53 -5.76
CA PRO A 221 16.47 -4.97 -5.13
C PRO A 221 16.40 -4.89 -3.59
N PRO A 222 17.25 -5.64 -2.84
CA PRO A 222 17.21 -5.72 -1.38
C PRO A 222 17.25 -4.37 -0.68
N HIS A 223 18.09 -3.43 -1.13
CA HIS A 223 18.17 -2.10 -0.51
C HIS A 223 16.86 -1.31 -0.63
N ALA A 224 16.16 -1.42 -1.77
CA ALA A 224 14.88 -0.77 -1.95
C ALA A 224 13.80 -1.41 -1.07
N TRP A 225 13.83 -2.72 -0.90
CA TRP A 225 13.01 -3.45 0.06
C TRP A 225 13.22 -2.96 1.50
N LEU A 226 14.49 -2.84 1.92
CA LEU A 226 14.85 -2.32 3.24
C LEU A 226 14.33 -0.89 3.46
N ILE A 227 14.45 -0.02 2.45
CA ILE A 227 13.87 1.34 2.53
C ILE A 227 12.35 1.28 2.73
N GLN A 228 11.63 0.36 2.06
CA GLN A 228 10.19 0.20 2.27
C GLN A 228 9.89 -0.26 3.72
N ALA A 229 10.63 -1.23 4.24
CA ALA A 229 10.49 -1.70 5.62
C ALA A 229 10.75 -0.56 6.65
N ARG A 230 11.80 0.24 6.43
CA ARG A 230 12.10 1.44 7.23
C ARG A 230 10.97 2.47 7.21
N LEU A 231 10.40 2.71 6.03
CA LEU A 231 9.28 3.65 5.88
C LEU A 231 8.00 3.14 6.54
N ARG A 232 7.70 1.83 6.51
CA ARG A 232 6.58 1.23 7.25
C ARG A 232 6.72 1.47 8.76
N LYS A 233 7.87 1.11 9.33
CA LYS A 233 8.19 1.37 10.74
C LYS A 233 8.10 2.86 11.09
N ALA A 234 8.66 3.74 10.24
CA ALA A 234 8.61 5.17 10.45
C ALA A 234 7.17 5.71 10.45
N ARG A 235 6.30 5.20 9.58
CA ARG A 235 4.88 5.58 9.57
C ARG A 235 4.19 5.25 10.89
N GLN A 236 4.41 4.06 11.43
CA GLN A 236 3.87 3.64 12.74
C GLN A 236 4.38 4.54 13.87
N LEU A 237 5.69 4.82 13.91
CA LEU A 237 6.27 5.68 14.93
C LEU A 237 5.76 7.13 14.85
N LEU A 238 5.59 7.68 13.65
CA LEU A 238 5.00 9.01 13.45
C LEU A 238 3.53 9.05 13.87
N GLN A 239 2.76 8.00 13.59
CA GLN A 239 1.37 7.86 14.05
C GLN A 239 1.29 7.82 15.57
N ASN A 240 2.29 7.27 16.25
CA ASN A 240 2.41 7.25 17.72
C ASN A 240 3.01 8.54 18.30
N GLY A 241 3.18 9.60 17.50
CA GLY A 241 3.65 10.91 17.95
C GLY A 241 5.18 11.07 17.98
N GLY A 242 5.95 10.12 17.42
CA GLY A 242 7.39 10.22 17.32
C GLY A 242 7.86 11.42 16.50
N ARG A 243 8.87 12.17 16.98
CA ARG A 243 9.41 13.32 16.23
C ARG A 243 10.18 12.84 14.99
N PRO A 244 10.05 13.49 13.82
CA PRO A 244 10.68 13.04 12.58
C PRO A 244 12.19 12.81 12.68
N ALA A 245 12.92 13.61 13.46
CA ALA A 245 14.37 13.44 13.67
C ALA A 245 14.68 12.13 14.40
N ASP A 246 13.97 11.83 15.50
CA ASP A 246 14.17 10.64 16.30
C ASP A 246 13.73 9.38 15.52
N VAL A 247 12.59 9.46 14.82
CA VAL A 247 12.07 8.40 13.95
C VAL A 247 13.05 8.05 12.84
N SER A 248 13.69 9.04 12.23
CA SER A 248 14.73 8.84 11.22
C SER A 248 15.83 7.90 11.72
N LEU A 249 16.37 8.18 12.90
CA LEU A 249 17.45 7.38 13.51
C LEU A 249 16.95 5.99 13.94
N GLN A 250 15.79 5.91 14.58
CA GLN A 250 15.20 4.65 15.03
C GLN A 250 14.86 3.69 13.89
N CYS A 251 14.65 4.21 12.67
CA CYS A 251 14.39 3.40 11.48
C CYS A 251 15.66 3.10 10.66
N GLY A 252 16.84 3.53 11.10
CA GLY A 252 18.10 3.24 10.43
C GLY A 252 18.39 4.11 9.20
N PHE A 253 17.75 5.30 9.07
CA PHE A 253 18.15 6.25 8.04
C PHE A 253 19.41 7.00 8.45
N THR A 254 20.26 7.32 7.49
CA THR A 254 21.50 8.05 7.71
C THR A 254 21.28 9.41 8.35
N ASP A 255 20.22 10.12 7.93
CA ASP A 255 19.84 11.43 8.45
C ASP A 255 18.35 11.73 8.16
N GLN A 256 17.85 12.80 8.81
CA GLN A 256 16.47 13.25 8.63
C GLN A 256 16.14 13.70 7.19
N SER A 257 17.12 14.23 6.46
CA SER A 257 16.91 14.71 5.08
C SER A 257 16.73 13.52 4.13
N HIS A 258 17.55 12.46 4.30
CA HIS A 258 17.43 11.19 3.59
C HIS A 258 16.06 10.56 3.87
N PHE A 259 15.68 10.46 5.14
CA PHE A 259 14.36 9.98 5.56
C PHE A 259 13.23 10.80 4.92
N THR A 260 13.25 12.13 5.06
CA THR A 260 12.19 13.02 4.55
C THR A 260 11.99 12.87 3.05
N ARG A 261 13.08 12.77 2.28
CA ARG A 261 13.03 12.57 0.83
C ARG A 261 12.37 11.24 0.46
N HIS A 262 12.76 10.13 1.09
CA HIS A 262 12.16 8.82 0.86
C HIS A 262 10.70 8.77 1.29
N PHE A 263 10.38 9.30 2.48
CA PHE A 263 9.04 9.34 3.01
C PHE A 263 8.09 10.16 2.11
N LYS A 264 8.51 11.37 1.70
CA LYS A 264 7.71 12.20 0.78
C LYS A 264 7.49 11.51 -0.57
N ARG A 265 8.51 10.82 -1.10
CA ARG A 265 8.40 10.09 -2.37
C ARG A 265 7.44 8.90 -2.28
N ALA A 266 7.35 8.23 -1.13
CA ALA A 266 6.47 7.09 -0.91
C ALA A 266 5.06 7.49 -0.50
N MET A 267 4.91 8.52 0.36
CA MET A 267 3.63 8.92 0.97
C MET A 267 3.01 10.18 0.33
N GLY A 268 3.70 10.85 -0.59
CA GLY A 268 3.23 12.09 -1.21
C GLY A 268 3.33 13.34 -0.32
N VAL A 269 3.57 13.17 0.99
CA VAL A 269 3.69 14.27 1.97
C VAL A 269 4.92 14.11 2.85
N SER A 270 5.43 15.21 3.41
CA SER A 270 6.55 15.15 4.36
C SER A 270 6.13 14.52 5.70
N PRO A 271 7.08 13.95 6.49
CA PRO A 271 6.79 13.40 7.81
C PRO A 271 6.08 14.39 8.75
N GLY A 272 6.52 15.65 8.77
CA GLY A 272 5.89 16.69 9.59
C GLY A 272 4.45 16.99 9.17
N LYS A 273 4.17 17.01 7.84
CA LYS A 273 2.81 17.22 7.33
C LYS A 273 1.92 16.00 7.59
N PHE A 274 2.50 14.81 7.58
CA PHE A 274 1.81 13.56 7.90
C PHE A 274 1.31 13.54 9.35
N MET A 275 2.11 14.03 10.29
CA MET A 275 1.74 14.13 11.72
C MET A 275 0.67 15.19 12.02
N GLN A 276 0.65 16.32 11.29
CA GLN A 276 -0.29 17.43 11.54
C GLN A 276 -1.75 17.08 11.21
N ARG A 277 -2.02 15.93 10.61
CA ARG A 277 -3.33 15.51 10.09
C ARG A 277 -4.00 14.44 10.97
N ARG A 278 -3.84 14.59 12.28
CA ARG A 278 -4.62 13.87 13.28
C ARG A 278 -5.99 14.49 13.53
#